data_43245ab0f6247c7bb0c09bbffd592009
#
_entry.id   43245ab0f6247c7bb0c09bbffd592009
#
_cell.length_a   1.000
_cell.length_b   1.000
_cell.length_c   1.000
_cell.angle_alpha   90.00
_cell.angle_beta   90.00
_cell.angle_gamma   90.00
#
_symmetry.space_group_name_H-M   'P 1'
#
loop_
_entity.id
_entity.type
_entity.pdbx_description
1 polymer ?
#
loop_
_entity_poly.entity_id
_entity_poly.type
_entity_poly.pdbx_seq_one_letter_code
_entity_poly.pdbx_strand_id
1 'polypeptide(L)'
;HPSSQIQEMIELYDWYNSKAQARGPGFLVQSIRNPSAIARPPGFVSSSAKQAAVQRQKAAKASDEQLRTKRERQAAEQDKTRQRAFTAFWDALSPSDQDTFETEALDQAEHMTRRLYLQHSAKRDKAFELYRKVILQSHFLKSHQL
;
A
#
# COMPACT_ATOMS: atom_id res chain seq x y z
N HIS A 1 -24.56 36.07 -1.24
CA HIS A 1 -24.21 34.73 -0.80
C HIS A 1 -23.51 33.98 -1.92
N PRO A 2 -22.49 33.12 -1.63
CA PRO A 2 -21.85 32.31 -2.65
C PRO A 2 -22.85 31.40 -3.36
N SER A 3 -22.72 31.20 -4.67
CA SER A 3 -23.64 30.36 -5.45
C SER A 3 -23.76 28.92 -4.92
N SER A 4 -22.68 28.38 -4.34
CA SER A 4 -22.69 27.06 -3.67
C SER A 4 -23.62 26.99 -2.47
N GLN A 5 -23.74 28.07 -1.72
CA GLN A 5 -24.61 28.15 -0.56
C GLN A 5 -26.09 28.25 -0.96
N ILE A 6 -26.39 29.00 -2.02
CA ILE A 6 -27.72 29.05 -2.62
C ILE A 6 -28.12 27.66 -3.13
N GLN A 7 -27.25 26.99 -3.84
CA GLN A 7 -27.48 25.64 -4.33
C GLN A 7 -27.76 24.65 -3.20
N GLU A 8 -27.01 24.72 -2.10
CA GLU A 8 -27.23 23.86 -0.93
C GLU A 8 -28.65 24.12 -0.31
N MET A 9 -29.10 25.36 -0.28
CA MET A 9 -30.45 25.68 0.27
C MET A 9 -31.57 25.19 -0.64
N ILE A 10 -31.39 25.22 -1.95
CA ILE A 10 -32.32 24.63 -2.91
C ILE A 10 -32.37 23.09 -2.72
N GLU A 11 -31.23 22.43 -2.63
CA GLU A 11 -31.17 20.99 -2.39
C GLU A 11 -31.80 20.58 -1.04
N LEU A 12 -31.63 21.40 -0.01
CA LEU A 12 -32.26 21.19 1.29
C LEU A 12 -33.78 21.33 1.20
N TYR A 13 -34.28 22.32 0.47
CA TYR A 13 -35.70 22.50 0.21
C TYR A 13 -36.32 21.32 -0.51
N ASP A 14 -35.67 20.83 -1.59
CA ASP A 14 -36.11 19.68 -2.35
C ASP A 14 -36.07 18.39 -1.49
N TRP A 15 -35.05 18.27 -0.62
CA TRP A 15 -34.93 17.13 0.30
C TRP A 15 -36.14 17.09 1.29
N TYR A 16 -36.54 18.23 1.87
CA TYR A 16 -37.69 18.26 2.74
C TYR A 16 -39.00 17.90 2.00
N ASN A 17 -39.15 18.38 0.78
CA ASN A 17 -40.36 18.10 -0.02
C ASN A 17 -40.40 16.62 -0.46
N SER A 18 -39.25 15.98 -0.69
CA SER A 18 -39.17 14.53 -1.02
C SER A 18 -39.50 13.62 0.16
N LYS A 19 -39.35 14.09 1.39
CA LYS A 19 -39.58 13.33 2.64
C LYS A 19 -40.98 13.50 3.25
N ALA A 20 -41.93 13.96 2.50
CA ALA A 20 -43.28 14.29 2.98
C ALA A 20 -43.32 15.31 4.12
N GLN A 21 -42.25 16.08 4.30
CA GLN A 21 -42.17 17.23 5.22
C GLN A 21 -42.22 18.52 4.43
N ALA A 22 -43.26 18.65 3.58
CA ALA A 22 -43.38 19.76 2.64
C ALA A 22 -43.20 21.12 3.31
N ARG A 23 -42.29 21.91 2.78
CA ARG A 23 -42.03 23.28 3.20
C ARG A 23 -42.56 24.23 2.12
N GLY A 24 -43.21 25.29 2.53
CA GLY A 24 -43.67 26.28 1.57
C GLY A 24 -42.53 27.11 0.97
N PRO A 25 -42.78 27.86 -0.11
CA PRO A 25 -41.75 28.67 -0.79
C PRO A 25 -41.11 29.73 0.10
N GLY A 26 -41.80 30.19 1.13
CA GLY A 26 -41.26 31.12 2.15
C GLY A 26 -40.07 30.53 2.90
N PHE A 27 -40.03 29.20 3.12
CA PHE A 27 -38.87 28.50 3.73
C PHE A 27 -37.64 28.62 2.84
N LEU A 28 -37.77 28.43 1.54
CA LEU A 28 -36.65 28.54 0.60
C LEU A 28 -36.07 29.97 0.60
N VAL A 29 -36.94 30.99 0.55
CA VAL A 29 -36.50 32.38 0.59
C VAL A 29 -35.78 32.71 1.89
N GLN A 30 -36.31 32.24 3.03
CA GLN A 30 -35.71 32.44 4.34
C GLN A 30 -34.36 31.69 4.46
N SER A 31 -34.27 30.48 3.96
CA SER A 31 -33.04 29.69 4.02
C SER A 31 -31.93 30.27 3.13
N ILE A 32 -32.25 30.85 1.99
CA ILE A 32 -31.29 31.59 1.17
C ILE A 32 -30.82 32.87 1.84
N ARG A 33 -31.74 33.61 2.48
CA ARG A 33 -31.41 34.87 3.20
C ARG A 33 -30.55 34.62 4.43
N ASN A 34 -30.79 33.53 5.16
CA ASN A 34 -30.17 33.25 6.45
C ASN A 34 -29.74 31.76 6.57
N PRO A 35 -28.78 31.29 5.72
CA PRO A 35 -28.44 29.87 5.61
C PRO A 35 -27.87 29.28 6.91
N SER A 36 -27.22 30.12 7.74
CA SER A 36 -26.66 29.72 9.03
C SER A 36 -27.70 29.47 10.12
N ALA A 37 -28.90 30.06 9.98
CA ALA A 37 -30.00 29.87 10.94
C ALA A 37 -30.82 28.60 10.66
N ILE A 38 -30.60 27.94 9.52
CA ILE A 38 -31.36 26.76 9.12
C ILE A 38 -30.58 25.50 9.52
N ALA A 39 -31.13 24.71 10.42
CA ALA A 39 -30.56 23.43 10.82
C ALA A 39 -30.61 22.42 9.66
N ARG A 40 -29.52 21.70 9.46
CA ARG A 40 -29.45 20.56 8.51
C ARG A 40 -29.99 19.32 9.22
N PRO A 41 -31.04 18.70 8.69
CA PRO A 41 -31.61 17.52 9.31
C PRO A 41 -30.65 16.31 9.16
N PRO A 42 -30.71 15.32 10.06
CA PRO A 42 -29.97 14.08 9.92
C PRO A 42 -30.32 13.40 8.59
N GLY A 43 -29.28 13.00 7.86
CA GLY A 43 -29.42 12.36 6.56
C GLY A 43 -29.46 13.29 5.34
N PHE A 44 -29.47 14.62 5.53
CA PHE A 44 -29.23 15.55 4.44
C PHE A 44 -27.72 15.70 4.17
N VAL A 45 -27.32 15.46 2.93
CA VAL A 45 -25.94 15.69 2.45
C VAL A 45 -26.04 16.41 1.11
N SER A 46 -25.52 17.65 1.05
CA SER A 46 -25.51 18.43 -0.19
C SER A 46 -24.64 17.78 -1.28
N SER A 47 -24.94 18.08 -2.54
CA SER A 47 -24.15 17.57 -3.67
C SER A 47 -22.70 18.04 -3.60
N SER A 48 -22.44 19.26 -3.15
CA SER A 48 -21.09 19.77 -2.91
C SER A 48 -20.34 18.98 -1.85
N ALA A 49 -20.99 18.61 -0.75
CA ALA A 49 -20.40 17.77 0.30
C ALA A 49 -20.09 16.33 -0.22
N LYS A 50 -21.00 15.75 -1.01
CA LYS A 50 -20.77 14.46 -1.68
C LYS A 50 -19.57 14.51 -2.62
N GLN A 51 -19.50 15.55 -3.46
CA GLN A 51 -18.38 15.75 -4.38
C GLN A 51 -17.06 15.94 -3.63
N ALA A 52 -17.05 16.75 -2.57
CA ALA A 52 -15.87 16.94 -1.72
C ALA A 52 -15.41 15.61 -1.06
N ALA A 53 -16.36 14.79 -0.59
CA ALA A 53 -16.03 13.47 -0.03
C ALA A 53 -15.42 12.53 -1.08
N VAL A 54 -15.98 12.49 -2.29
CA VAL A 54 -15.44 11.71 -3.41
C VAL A 54 -14.04 12.18 -3.80
N GLN A 55 -13.81 13.49 -3.87
CA GLN A 55 -12.49 14.04 -4.18
C GLN A 55 -11.46 13.72 -3.10
N ARG A 56 -11.83 13.83 -1.81
CA ARG A 56 -10.96 13.42 -0.70
C ARG A 56 -10.61 11.93 -0.77
N GLN A 57 -11.58 11.08 -1.06
CA GLN A 57 -11.35 9.65 -1.21
C GLN A 57 -10.42 9.32 -2.40
N LYS A 58 -10.60 10.00 -3.54
CA LYS A 58 -9.71 9.85 -4.70
C LYS A 58 -8.30 10.31 -4.38
N ALA A 59 -8.14 11.45 -3.72
CA ALA A 59 -6.84 11.97 -3.32
C ALA A 59 -6.13 11.03 -2.32
N ALA A 60 -6.86 10.50 -1.33
CA ALA A 60 -6.32 9.53 -0.39
C ALA A 60 -5.84 8.26 -1.09
N LYS A 61 -6.66 7.68 -1.98
CA LYS A 61 -6.26 6.50 -2.78
C LYS A 61 -5.03 6.75 -3.64
N ALA A 62 -4.95 7.91 -4.30
CA ALA A 62 -3.79 8.28 -5.13
C ALA A 62 -2.52 8.43 -4.28
N SER A 63 -2.63 9.03 -3.09
CA SER A 63 -1.52 9.15 -2.13
C SER A 63 -1.03 7.78 -1.65
N ASP A 64 -1.95 6.88 -1.28
CA ASP A 64 -1.61 5.53 -0.82
C ASP A 64 -0.93 4.72 -1.93
N GLU A 65 -1.41 4.84 -3.16
CA GLU A 65 -0.81 4.16 -4.31
C GLU A 65 0.60 4.68 -4.61
N GLN A 66 0.81 5.99 -4.56
CA GLN A 66 2.13 6.58 -4.71
C GLN A 66 3.11 6.11 -3.62
N LEU A 67 2.64 6.05 -2.36
CA LEU A 67 3.45 5.57 -1.25
C LEU A 67 3.81 4.08 -1.41
N ARG A 68 2.85 3.26 -1.86
CA ARG A 68 3.09 1.84 -2.16
C ARG A 68 4.13 1.66 -3.26
N THR A 69 3.96 2.36 -4.38
CA THR A 69 4.90 2.31 -5.51
C THR A 69 6.31 2.74 -5.09
N LYS A 70 6.40 3.80 -4.27
CA LYS A 70 7.69 4.26 -3.74
C LYS A 70 8.37 3.19 -2.87
N ARG A 71 7.61 2.53 -1.98
CA ARG A 71 8.13 1.45 -1.12
C ARG A 71 8.58 0.24 -1.95
N GLU A 72 7.80 -0.15 -2.95
CA GLU A 72 8.14 -1.25 -3.86
C GLU A 72 9.44 -0.96 -4.64
N ARG A 73 9.59 0.26 -5.17
CA ARG A 73 10.83 0.69 -5.83
C ARG A 73 12.04 0.68 -4.88
N GLN A 74 11.88 1.19 -3.67
CA GLN A 74 12.95 1.17 -2.67
C GLN A 74 13.35 -0.26 -2.28
N ALA A 75 12.38 -1.15 -2.07
CA ALA A 75 12.65 -2.55 -1.78
C ALA A 75 13.37 -3.23 -2.94
N ALA A 76 12.93 -3.02 -4.19
CA ALA A 76 13.58 -3.56 -5.37
C ALA A 76 15.04 -3.07 -5.55
N GLU A 77 15.31 -1.80 -5.27
CA GLU A 77 16.68 -1.26 -5.32
C GLU A 77 17.56 -1.83 -4.19
N GLN A 78 17.01 -1.99 -2.99
CA GLN A 78 17.72 -2.64 -1.89
C GLN A 78 18.05 -4.11 -2.23
N ASP A 79 17.11 -4.85 -2.80
CA ASP A 79 17.33 -6.23 -3.22
C ASP A 79 18.39 -6.34 -4.30
N LYS A 80 18.39 -5.45 -5.30
CA LYS A 80 19.45 -5.38 -6.31
C LYS A 80 20.82 -5.10 -5.70
N THR A 81 20.88 -4.16 -4.74
CA THR A 81 22.12 -3.81 -4.05
C THR A 81 22.67 -5.01 -3.27
N ARG A 82 21.78 -5.68 -2.51
CA ARG A 82 22.14 -6.91 -1.76
C ARG A 82 22.61 -8.03 -2.69
N GLN A 83 21.93 -8.22 -3.81
CA GLN A 83 22.32 -9.23 -4.79
C GLN A 83 23.68 -8.94 -5.42
N ARG A 84 23.96 -7.68 -5.77
CA ARG A 84 25.28 -7.28 -6.30
C ARG A 84 26.38 -7.46 -5.24
N ALA A 85 26.13 -7.07 -4.01
CA ALA A 85 27.09 -7.27 -2.93
C ALA A 85 27.39 -8.76 -2.69
N PHE A 86 26.35 -9.60 -2.67
CA PHE A 86 26.54 -11.05 -2.57
C PHE A 86 27.32 -11.62 -3.76
N THR A 87 27.01 -11.23 -4.99
CA THR A 87 27.73 -11.71 -6.18
C THR A 87 29.20 -11.33 -6.12
N ALA A 88 29.51 -10.07 -5.80
CA ALA A 88 30.90 -9.62 -5.67
C ALA A 88 31.65 -10.37 -4.56
N PHE A 89 31.01 -10.62 -3.43
CA PHE A 89 31.57 -11.42 -2.35
C PHE A 89 31.85 -12.86 -2.80
N TRP A 90 30.87 -13.51 -3.41
CA TRP A 90 30.97 -14.91 -3.87
C TRP A 90 32.06 -15.11 -4.92
N ASP A 91 32.16 -14.19 -5.88
CA ASP A 91 33.15 -14.24 -6.96
C ASP A 91 34.59 -13.99 -6.47
N ALA A 92 34.72 -13.32 -5.31
CA ALA A 92 36.03 -13.07 -4.69
C ALA A 92 36.54 -14.26 -3.84
N LEU A 93 35.66 -15.21 -3.49
CA LEU A 93 36.05 -16.39 -2.71
C LEU A 93 36.79 -17.43 -3.55
N SER A 94 37.80 -18.09 -2.96
CA SER A 94 38.38 -19.29 -3.56
C SER A 94 37.36 -20.45 -3.57
N PRO A 95 37.50 -21.45 -4.44
CA PRO A 95 36.63 -22.64 -4.45
C PRO A 95 36.54 -23.33 -3.07
N SER A 96 37.63 -23.40 -2.33
CA SER A 96 37.67 -23.98 -0.98
C SER A 96 36.89 -23.14 0.02
N ASP A 97 36.95 -21.79 -0.10
CA ASP A 97 36.23 -20.88 0.78
C ASP A 97 34.72 -20.89 0.45
N GLN A 98 34.38 -21.06 -0.84
CA GLN A 98 32.98 -21.22 -1.27
C GLN A 98 32.36 -22.48 -0.66
N ASP A 99 33.08 -23.63 -0.67
CA ASP A 99 32.62 -24.87 -0.08
C ASP A 99 32.45 -24.75 1.45
N THR A 100 33.39 -24.07 2.11
CA THR A 100 33.31 -23.78 3.55
C THR A 100 32.10 -22.91 3.87
N PHE A 101 31.93 -21.82 3.14
CA PHE A 101 30.82 -20.91 3.30
C PHE A 101 29.45 -21.58 3.05
N GLU A 102 29.36 -22.45 2.03
CA GLU A 102 28.15 -23.22 1.75
C GLU A 102 27.82 -24.20 2.87
N THR A 103 28.82 -24.85 3.45
CA THR A 103 28.66 -25.77 4.58
C THR A 103 28.13 -25.01 5.82
N GLU A 104 28.72 -23.87 6.16
CA GLU A 104 28.29 -23.04 7.26
C GLU A 104 26.87 -22.50 7.03
N ALA A 105 26.57 -22.05 5.80
CA ALA A 105 25.24 -21.58 5.42
C ALA A 105 24.18 -22.66 5.58
N LEU A 106 24.49 -23.90 5.21
CA LEU A 106 23.61 -25.06 5.37
C LEU A 106 23.36 -25.41 6.84
N ASP A 107 24.38 -25.30 7.69
CA ASP A 107 24.24 -25.59 9.11
C ASP A 107 23.38 -24.55 9.84
N GLN A 108 23.42 -23.31 9.37
CA GLN A 108 22.63 -22.21 9.91
C GLN A 108 21.29 -22.01 9.20
N ALA A 109 21.00 -22.78 8.16
CA ALA A 109 19.78 -22.66 7.40
C ALA A 109 18.55 -23.10 8.21
N GLU A 110 17.42 -22.47 7.94
CA GLU A 110 16.14 -22.88 8.49
C GLU A 110 15.84 -24.34 8.09
N HIS A 111 15.30 -25.12 9.01
CA HIS A 111 15.07 -26.56 8.86
C HIS A 111 14.32 -26.93 7.58
N MET A 112 13.26 -26.19 7.23
CA MET A 112 12.49 -26.45 6.00
C MET A 112 13.31 -26.20 4.74
N THR A 113 14.03 -25.08 4.68
CA THR A 113 14.86 -24.73 3.53
C THR A 113 16.02 -25.69 3.35
N ARG A 114 16.68 -26.09 4.44
CA ARG A 114 17.72 -27.12 4.45
C ARG A 114 17.19 -28.47 3.95
N ARG A 115 16.01 -28.88 4.41
CA ARG A 115 15.38 -30.13 3.96
C ARG A 115 15.10 -30.12 2.47
N LEU A 116 14.56 -29.03 1.94
CA LEU A 116 14.27 -28.89 0.50
C LEU A 116 15.56 -28.87 -0.33
N TYR A 117 16.61 -28.18 0.13
CA TYR A 117 17.92 -28.22 -0.50
C TYR A 117 18.43 -29.66 -0.60
N LEU A 118 18.44 -30.43 0.51
CA LEU A 118 18.92 -31.79 0.55
C LEU A 118 18.08 -32.74 -0.34
N GLN A 119 16.78 -32.54 -0.38
CA GLN A 119 15.85 -33.32 -1.23
C GLN A 119 16.16 -33.16 -2.73
N HIS A 120 16.56 -31.96 -3.14
CA HIS A 120 16.87 -31.65 -4.55
C HIS A 120 18.36 -31.76 -4.92
N SER A 121 19.24 -31.88 -3.92
CA SER A 121 20.69 -31.91 -4.13
C SER A 121 21.17 -33.06 -5.05
N ALA A 122 20.51 -34.23 -4.96
CA ALA A 122 20.84 -35.38 -5.79
C ALA A 122 20.49 -35.20 -7.29
N LYS A 123 19.43 -34.41 -7.56
CA LYS A 123 18.95 -34.14 -8.92
C LYS A 123 19.59 -32.92 -9.56
N ARG A 124 20.15 -32.02 -8.76
CA ARG A 124 20.72 -30.73 -9.21
C ARG A 124 19.78 -29.97 -10.17
N ASP A 125 18.48 -30.01 -9.90
CA ASP A 125 17.46 -29.37 -10.69
C ASP A 125 17.35 -27.84 -10.39
N LYS A 126 16.46 -27.17 -11.09
CA LYS A 126 16.23 -25.72 -10.88
C LYS A 126 15.81 -25.38 -9.45
N ALA A 127 15.13 -26.30 -8.77
CA ALA A 127 14.73 -26.11 -7.37
C ALA A 127 15.96 -26.15 -6.45
N PHE A 128 16.91 -27.04 -6.70
CA PHE A 128 18.19 -27.06 -5.99
C PHE A 128 18.92 -25.72 -6.09
N GLU A 129 19.09 -25.18 -7.30
CA GLU A 129 19.76 -23.90 -7.51
C GLU A 129 19.03 -22.75 -6.78
N LEU A 130 17.69 -22.78 -6.75
CA LEU A 130 16.90 -21.79 -6.03
C LEU A 130 17.15 -21.86 -4.51
N TYR A 131 17.05 -23.05 -3.91
CA TYR A 131 17.27 -23.23 -2.47
C TYR A 131 18.71 -22.95 -2.07
N ARG A 132 19.67 -23.35 -2.88
CA ARG A 132 21.09 -23.03 -2.69
C ARG A 132 21.30 -21.52 -2.64
N LYS A 133 20.78 -20.80 -3.62
CA LYS A 133 20.85 -19.34 -3.67
C LYS A 133 20.22 -18.69 -2.43
N VAL A 134 19.03 -19.12 -2.01
CA VAL A 134 18.34 -18.59 -0.83
C VAL A 134 19.18 -18.80 0.43
N ILE A 135 19.73 -19.99 0.62
CA ILE A 135 20.55 -20.33 1.81
C ILE A 135 21.81 -19.46 1.85
N LEU A 136 22.57 -19.42 0.74
CA LEU A 136 23.80 -18.65 0.67
C LEU A 136 23.58 -17.14 0.86
N GLN A 137 22.56 -16.58 0.23
CA GLN A 137 22.23 -15.16 0.39
C GLN A 137 21.76 -14.84 1.81
N SER A 138 20.94 -15.70 2.42
CA SER A 138 20.49 -15.50 3.80
C SER A 138 21.64 -15.53 4.79
N HIS A 139 22.59 -16.42 4.61
CA HIS A 139 23.78 -16.51 5.45
C HIS A 139 24.67 -15.28 5.27
N PHE A 140 24.91 -14.87 4.02
CA PHE A 140 25.66 -13.64 3.70
C PHE A 140 25.07 -12.40 4.39
N LEU A 141 23.77 -12.20 4.27
CA LEU A 141 23.09 -11.03 4.89
C LEU A 141 23.21 -11.03 6.41
N LYS A 142 23.09 -12.21 7.05
CA LYS A 142 23.26 -12.34 8.50
C LYS A 142 24.70 -12.07 8.95
N SER A 143 25.68 -12.58 8.22
CA SER A 143 27.11 -12.45 8.55
C SER A 143 27.62 -11.03 8.37
N HIS A 144 27.06 -10.26 7.43
CA HIS A 144 27.49 -8.91 7.08
C HIS A 144 26.55 -7.81 7.59
N GLN A 145 25.52 -8.16 8.38
CA GLN A 145 24.53 -7.21 8.97
C GLN A 145 23.88 -6.25 7.92
N LEU A 146 23.55 -6.79 6.74
CA LEU A 146 22.98 -6.04 5.60
C LEU A 146 21.45 -6.18 5.49
#